data_d801ed11c4a882228959a9dec51b9da9
#
_entry.id   d801ed11c4a882228959a9dec51b9da9
#
_cell.length_a   1.000
_cell.length_b   1.000
_cell.length_c   1.000
_cell.angle_alpha   90.00
_cell.angle_beta   90.00
_cell.angle_gamma   90.00
#
_symmetry.space_group_name_H-M   'P 1'
#
loop_
_entity.id
_entity.type
_entity.pdbx_description
1 polymer ?
#
loop_
_entity_poly.entity_id
_entity_poly.type
_entity_poly.pdbx_seq_one_letter_code
_entity_poly.pdbx_strand_id
1 'polypeptide(L)'
;MKKVFLFILGFIAFNTAMAQTDSLQQYTGKYTFPDGSPVKEITVVLESGVLTAQSAMGNTELRRTEGDVFDIVAFGGTATFKRNTEKKVIAVQIVVGDVNIEGTRSEGSAIFIQKQHNQSIVRRFVEPKACYND
;
A
#
# COMPACT_ATOMS: atom_id res chain seq x y z
N MET A 1 25.61 44.65 -4.59
CA MET A 1 25.60 43.36 -3.90
C MET A 1 24.29 43.04 -3.18
N LYS A 2 23.36 43.95 -3.01
CA LYS A 2 22.06 43.69 -2.34
C LYS A 2 20.98 43.02 -3.26
N LYS A 3 21.18 43.00 -4.55
CA LYS A 3 20.19 42.44 -5.52
C LYS A 3 20.36 40.93 -5.82
N VAL A 4 21.48 40.33 -5.46
CA VAL A 4 21.75 38.92 -5.67
C VAL A 4 21.16 38.03 -4.56
N PHE A 5 20.98 38.60 -3.36
CA PHE A 5 20.45 37.87 -2.20
C PHE A 5 18.95 37.57 -2.30
N LEU A 6 18.19 38.36 -3.06
CA LEU A 6 16.75 38.18 -3.25
C LEU A 6 16.42 37.08 -4.26
N PHE A 7 17.37 36.71 -5.14
CA PHE A 7 17.19 35.66 -6.14
C PHE A 7 17.41 34.24 -5.59
N ILE A 8 18.15 34.11 -4.52
CA ILE A 8 18.42 32.80 -3.88
C ILE A 8 17.26 32.36 -3.00
N LEU A 9 16.50 33.28 -2.43
CA LEU A 9 15.35 32.97 -1.57
C LEU A 9 14.12 32.47 -2.36
N GLY A 10 14.04 32.80 -3.65
CA GLY A 10 12.94 32.38 -4.55
C GLY A 10 13.03 30.93 -5.07
N PHE A 11 14.20 30.29 -4.94
CA PHE A 11 14.42 28.95 -5.53
C PHE A 11 14.14 27.78 -4.57
N ILE A 12 13.88 28.06 -3.30
CA ILE A 12 13.66 27.02 -2.27
C ILE A 12 12.18 26.61 -2.17
N ALA A 13 11.27 27.38 -2.73
CA ALA A 13 9.83 27.17 -2.55
C ALA A 13 9.18 26.14 -3.52
N PHE A 14 9.92 25.56 -4.46
CA PHE A 14 9.32 24.72 -5.53
C PHE A 14 9.42 23.20 -5.32
N ASN A 15 10.00 22.72 -4.21
CA ASN A 15 10.25 21.29 -4.00
C ASN A 15 9.27 20.57 -3.06
N THR A 16 8.19 21.20 -2.60
CA THR A 16 7.30 20.58 -1.60
C THR A 16 6.13 19.76 -2.17
N ALA A 17 5.87 19.83 -3.48
CA ALA A 17 4.71 19.15 -4.08
C ALA A 17 4.92 17.65 -4.37
N MET A 18 6.16 17.18 -4.51
CA MET A 18 6.45 15.77 -4.82
C MET A 18 6.48 14.86 -3.58
N ALA A 19 6.76 15.42 -2.41
CA ALA A 19 6.90 14.63 -1.16
C ALA A 19 5.57 14.04 -0.63
N GLN A 20 4.42 14.60 -1.02
CA GLN A 20 3.12 14.13 -0.54
C GLN A 20 2.63 12.88 -1.27
N THR A 21 2.92 12.75 -2.55
CA THR A 21 2.51 11.57 -3.34
C THR A 21 3.29 10.32 -2.91
N ASP A 22 4.59 10.44 -2.71
CA ASP A 22 5.43 9.34 -2.23
C ASP A 22 5.03 8.89 -0.82
N SER A 23 4.58 9.83 0.03
CA SER A 23 4.14 9.50 1.38
C SER A 23 2.82 8.73 1.41
N LEU A 24 1.92 8.91 0.44
CA LEU A 24 0.65 8.20 0.33
C LEU A 24 0.82 6.80 -0.29
N GLN A 25 1.78 6.63 -1.19
CA GLN A 25 2.08 5.35 -1.83
C GLN A 25 2.37 4.22 -0.81
N GLN A 26 2.95 4.54 0.34
CA GLN A 26 3.26 3.56 1.39
C GLN A 26 2.03 2.87 2.00
N TYR A 27 0.84 3.47 1.89
CA TYR A 27 -0.42 2.91 2.41
C TYR A 27 -1.11 1.99 1.40
N THR A 28 -0.70 2.03 0.12
CA THR A 28 -1.29 1.19 -0.92
C THR A 28 -0.97 -0.28 -0.69
N GLY A 29 -1.90 -1.14 -1.03
CA GLY A 29 -1.74 -2.58 -0.90
C GLY A 29 -3.05 -3.28 -0.55
N LYS A 30 -2.96 -4.58 -0.41
CA LYS A 30 -4.08 -5.43 -0.03
C LYS A 30 -4.04 -5.73 1.47
N TYR A 31 -5.16 -5.55 2.14
CA TYR A 31 -5.33 -5.82 3.57
C TYR A 31 -6.42 -6.87 3.76
N THR A 32 -6.10 -7.92 4.51
CA THR A 32 -6.99 -9.05 4.78
C THR A 32 -7.45 -9.01 6.23
N PHE A 33 -8.75 -9.16 6.45
CA PHE A 33 -9.38 -9.17 7.76
C PHE A 33 -9.69 -10.59 8.21
N PRO A 34 -9.80 -10.84 9.52
CA PRO A 34 -10.15 -12.15 10.05
C PRO A 34 -11.55 -12.61 9.63
N ASP A 35 -11.77 -13.92 9.66
CA ASP A 35 -13.08 -14.50 9.37
C ASP A 35 -14.14 -13.99 10.36
N GLY A 36 -15.32 -13.69 9.83
CA GLY A 36 -16.41 -13.07 10.61
C GLY A 36 -16.45 -11.55 10.52
N SER A 37 -15.46 -10.90 9.90
CA SER A 37 -15.51 -9.47 9.59
C SER A 37 -16.52 -9.17 8.48
N PRO A 38 -17.19 -8.00 8.52
CA PRO A 38 -18.12 -7.58 7.45
C PRO A 38 -17.45 -7.50 6.08
N VAL A 39 -16.15 -7.23 6.07
CA VAL A 39 -15.30 -7.17 4.88
C VAL A 39 -14.13 -8.12 5.06
N LYS A 40 -13.93 -9.03 4.12
CA LYS A 40 -12.82 -9.99 4.16
C LYS A 40 -11.49 -9.39 3.75
N GLU A 41 -11.53 -8.48 2.79
CA GLU A 41 -10.34 -7.82 2.24
C GLU A 41 -10.68 -6.44 1.71
N ILE A 42 -9.71 -5.56 1.77
CA ILE A 42 -9.72 -4.27 1.06
C ILE A 42 -8.44 -4.10 0.27
N THR A 43 -8.52 -3.43 -0.86
CA THR A 43 -7.37 -2.99 -1.63
C THR A 43 -7.29 -1.48 -1.59
N VAL A 44 -6.20 -0.95 -1.06
CA VAL A 44 -5.95 0.49 -1.04
C VAL A 44 -5.08 0.84 -2.24
N VAL A 45 -5.58 1.73 -3.08
CA VAL A 45 -4.90 2.24 -4.28
C VAL A 45 -4.75 3.75 -4.21
N LEU A 46 -3.76 4.28 -4.93
CA LEU A 46 -3.56 5.72 -5.07
C LEU A 46 -4.03 6.12 -6.47
N GLU A 47 -5.11 6.86 -6.55
CA GLU A 47 -5.70 7.37 -7.79
C GLU A 47 -5.68 8.89 -7.78
N SER A 48 -5.02 9.50 -8.75
CA SER A 48 -4.95 10.98 -8.89
C SER A 48 -4.50 11.72 -7.62
N GLY A 49 -3.62 11.10 -6.82
CA GLY A 49 -3.13 11.68 -5.57
C GLY A 49 -4.05 11.48 -4.36
N VAL A 50 -5.12 10.71 -4.52
CA VAL A 50 -6.08 10.38 -3.46
C VAL A 50 -6.04 8.88 -3.17
N LEU A 51 -6.00 8.51 -1.89
CA LEU A 51 -6.13 7.11 -1.49
C LEU A 51 -7.58 6.68 -1.60
N THR A 52 -7.81 5.57 -2.28
CA THR A 52 -9.12 4.93 -2.43
C THR A 52 -9.06 3.50 -1.89
N ALA A 53 -9.95 3.19 -0.97
CA ALA A 53 -10.15 1.82 -0.50
C ALA A 53 -11.24 1.14 -1.31
N GLN A 54 -10.92 0.02 -1.91
CA GLN A 54 -11.81 -0.81 -2.73
C GLN A 54 -12.15 -2.08 -1.94
N SER A 55 -13.43 -2.38 -1.81
CA SER A 55 -13.93 -3.56 -1.11
C SER A 55 -15.15 -4.16 -1.80
N ALA A 56 -15.60 -5.33 -1.33
CA ALA A 56 -16.86 -5.93 -1.78
C ALA A 56 -18.09 -5.06 -1.47
N MET A 57 -18.00 -4.16 -0.49
CA MET A 57 -19.07 -3.22 -0.13
C MET A 57 -19.05 -1.93 -0.96
N GLY A 58 -18.06 -1.75 -1.82
CA GLY A 58 -17.88 -0.57 -2.66
C GLY A 58 -16.53 0.11 -2.44
N ASN A 59 -16.34 1.19 -3.16
CA ASN A 59 -15.14 2.01 -3.10
C ASN A 59 -15.38 3.25 -2.25
N THR A 60 -14.38 3.68 -1.50
CA THR A 60 -14.43 4.89 -0.68
C THR A 60 -13.10 5.64 -0.72
N GLU A 61 -13.19 6.97 -0.71
CA GLU A 61 -12.03 7.83 -0.54
C GLU A 61 -11.55 7.76 0.90
N LEU A 62 -10.23 7.72 1.09
CA LEU A 62 -9.55 7.84 2.36
C LEU A 62 -8.92 9.22 2.45
N ARG A 63 -9.51 10.09 3.26
CA ARG A 63 -9.02 11.45 3.47
C ARG A 63 -8.11 11.49 4.68
N ARG A 64 -6.86 11.88 4.48
CA ARG A 64 -5.90 12.01 5.59
C ARG A 64 -6.32 13.08 6.58
N THR A 65 -6.40 12.72 7.86
CA THR A 65 -6.71 13.62 8.96
C THR A 65 -5.45 13.98 9.71
N GLU A 66 -4.75 13.00 10.26
CA GLU A 66 -3.52 13.22 11.03
C GLU A 66 -2.63 11.97 10.99
N GLY A 67 -1.33 12.18 10.77
CA GLY A 67 -0.36 11.08 10.79
C GLY A 67 -0.73 9.92 9.87
N ASP A 68 -1.04 8.78 10.47
CA ASP A 68 -1.45 7.54 9.81
C ASP A 68 -2.98 7.30 9.91
N VAL A 69 -3.75 8.32 10.27
CA VAL A 69 -5.22 8.29 10.44
C VAL A 69 -5.89 8.91 9.22
N PHE A 70 -6.89 8.21 8.71
CA PHE A 70 -7.69 8.62 7.55
C PHE A 70 -9.19 8.49 7.83
N ASP A 71 -9.96 9.46 7.36
CA ASP A 71 -11.42 9.38 7.37
C ASP A 71 -11.91 8.55 6.18
N ILE A 72 -12.86 7.65 6.45
CA ILE A 72 -13.55 6.85 5.45
C ILE A 72 -14.79 7.61 5.01
N VAL A 73 -14.69 8.34 3.90
CA VAL A 73 -15.70 9.33 3.49
C VAL A 73 -17.09 8.73 3.28
N ALA A 74 -17.19 7.58 2.60
CA ALA A 74 -18.48 6.97 2.26
C ALA A 74 -19.21 6.35 3.44
N PHE A 75 -18.49 5.94 4.50
CA PHE A 75 -19.06 5.19 5.62
C PHE A 75 -19.01 5.96 6.95
N GLY A 76 -18.45 7.16 6.96
CA GLY A 76 -18.35 7.97 8.17
C GLY A 76 -17.54 7.32 9.29
N GLY A 77 -16.44 6.65 8.91
CA GLY A 77 -15.57 5.95 9.83
C GLY A 77 -14.12 6.42 9.75
N THR A 78 -13.26 5.71 10.46
CA THR A 78 -11.83 6.02 10.53
C THR A 78 -11.00 4.79 10.19
N ALA A 79 -9.98 4.96 9.37
CA ALA A 79 -8.95 3.97 9.06
C ALA A 79 -7.63 4.43 9.66
N THR A 80 -7.08 3.66 10.59
CA THR A 80 -5.77 3.93 11.21
C THR A 80 -4.77 2.89 10.74
N PHE A 81 -3.73 3.32 10.04
CA PHE A 81 -2.67 2.44 9.59
C PHE A 81 -1.63 2.25 10.69
N LYS A 82 -1.24 1.00 10.91
CA LYS A 82 -0.22 0.62 11.89
C LYS A 82 1.10 0.31 11.19
N ARG A 83 2.18 0.74 11.82
CA ARG A 83 3.55 0.53 11.33
C ARG A 83 4.32 -0.43 12.22
N ASN A 84 5.27 -1.15 11.61
CA ASN A 84 6.25 -1.93 12.32
C ASN A 84 7.46 -1.06 12.77
N THR A 85 8.43 -1.70 13.42
CA THR A 85 9.68 -1.05 13.86
C THR A 85 10.51 -0.44 12.71
N GLU A 86 10.34 -0.93 11.48
CA GLU A 86 10.97 -0.41 10.25
C GLU A 86 10.19 0.73 9.61
N LYS A 87 9.14 1.24 10.27
CA LYS A 87 8.22 2.28 9.77
C LYS A 87 7.41 1.88 8.53
N LYS A 88 7.34 0.58 8.20
CA LYS A 88 6.50 0.05 7.14
C LYS A 88 5.07 -0.14 7.63
N VAL A 89 4.09 0.20 6.81
CA VAL A 89 2.67 -0.06 7.08
C VAL A 89 2.40 -1.55 6.96
N ILE A 90 1.94 -2.17 8.05
CA ILE A 90 1.71 -3.63 8.14
C ILE A 90 0.26 -4.00 8.40
N ALA A 91 -0.53 -3.10 8.93
CA ALA A 91 -1.92 -3.35 9.27
C ALA A 91 -2.76 -2.08 9.14
N VAL A 92 -4.07 -2.24 9.08
CA VAL A 92 -5.05 -1.15 9.15
C VAL A 92 -6.16 -1.51 10.12
N GLN A 93 -6.48 -0.61 11.02
CA GLN A 93 -7.64 -0.71 11.89
C GLN A 93 -8.75 0.16 11.33
N ILE A 94 -9.92 -0.41 11.14
CA ILE A 94 -11.11 0.26 10.62
C ILE A 94 -12.16 0.34 11.72
N VAL A 95 -12.62 1.55 11.97
CA VAL A 95 -13.71 1.83 12.94
C VAL A 95 -14.83 2.54 12.19
N VAL A 96 -15.99 1.91 12.10
CA VAL A 96 -17.21 2.46 11.50
C VAL A 96 -18.39 2.17 12.44
N GLY A 97 -18.91 3.20 13.08
CA GLY A 97 -19.95 3.02 14.11
C GLY A 97 -19.48 2.09 15.23
N ASP A 98 -20.18 0.99 15.45
CA ASP A 98 -19.83 -0.03 16.46
C ASP A 98 -18.88 -1.12 15.94
N VAL A 99 -18.56 -1.09 14.66
CA VAL A 99 -17.64 -2.06 14.02
C VAL A 99 -16.21 -1.59 14.19
N ASN A 100 -15.39 -2.44 14.83
CA ASN A 100 -13.95 -2.24 14.97
C ASN A 100 -13.23 -3.51 14.52
N ILE A 101 -12.57 -3.44 13.39
CA ILE A 101 -11.86 -4.56 12.77
C ILE A 101 -10.42 -4.17 12.43
N GLU A 102 -9.52 -5.13 12.54
CA GLU A 102 -8.11 -4.95 12.16
C GLU A 102 -7.74 -5.91 11.04
N GLY A 103 -7.21 -5.37 9.95
CA GLY A 103 -6.72 -6.13 8.81
C GLY A 103 -5.20 -6.07 8.73
N THR A 104 -4.58 -7.19 8.40
CA THR A 104 -3.15 -7.27 8.15
C THR A 104 -2.86 -7.08 6.67
N ARG A 105 -1.78 -6.35 6.37
CA ARG A 105 -1.31 -6.17 5.00
C ARG A 105 -0.80 -7.50 4.47
N SER A 106 -1.43 -7.99 3.41
CA SER A 106 -0.90 -9.08 2.62
C SER A 106 0.26 -8.55 1.80
N GLU A 107 1.48 -8.80 2.22
CA GLU A 107 2.65 -8.49 1.40
C GLU A 107 2.58 -9.33 0.13
N GLY A 108 2.06 -8.67 -0.87
CA GLY A 108 2.14 -8.87 -2.29
C GLY A 108 2.28 -10.29 -2.84
N SER A 109 1.26 -10.70 -3.46
CA SER A 109 1.22 -11.55 -4.67
C SER A 109 2.41 -11.35 -5.65
N ALA A 110 3.07 -10.20 -5.67
CA ALA A 110 4.19 -9.90 -6.56
C ALA A 110 5.44 -10.76 -6.26
N ILE A 111 5.71 -11.06 -4.98
CA ILE A 111 6.86 -11.91 -4.60
C ILE A 111 6.56 -13.39 -4.89
N PHE A 112 5.31 -13.82 -4.75
CA PHE A 112 4.91 -15.18 -5.07
C PHE A 112 4.97 -15.49 -6.57
N ILE A 113 4.61 -14.54 -7.44
CA ILE A 113 4.68 -14.72 -8.89
C ILE A 113 6.13 -14.82 -9.36
N GLN A 114 7.04 -14.01 -8.81
CA GLN A 114 8.46 -14.12 -9.15
C GLN A 114 9.10 -15.42 -8.64
N LYS A 115 8.69 -15.91 -7.47
CA LYS A 115 9.24 -17.15 -6.92
C LYS A 115 8.74 -18.39 -7.69
N GLN A 116 7.50 -18.39 -8.16
CA GLN A 116 6.97 -19.48 -8.99
C GLN A 116 7.56 -19.45 -10.40
N HIS A 117 7.77 -18.28 -10.99
CA HIS A 117 8.37 -18.17 -12.31
C HIS A 117 9.83 -18.64 -12.31
N ASN A 118 10.57 -18.35 -11.24
CA ASN A 118 11.96 -18.79 -11.11
C ASN A 118 12.10 -20.30 -10.84
N GLN A 119 11.13 -20.92 -10.18
CA GLN A 119 11.12 -22.38 -9.98
C GLN A 119 10.76 -23.16 -11.25
N SER A 120 9.93 -22.60 -12.12
CA SER A 120 9.58 -23.26 -13.39
C SER A 120 10.75 -23.24 -14.39
N ILE A 121 11.62 -22.24 -14.32
CA ILE A 121 12.81 -22.15 -15.17
C ILE A 121 13.87 -23.17 -14.71
N VAL A 122 14.07 -23.30 -13.39
CA VAL A 122 15.06 -24.25 -12.84
C VAL A 122 14.68 -25.70 -13.12
N ARG A 123 13.40 -26.04 -13.14
CA ARG A 123 12.96 -27.41 -13.46
C ARG A 123 13.18 -27.81 -14.92
N ARG A 124 13.28 -26.86 -15.85
CA ARG A 124 13.55 -27.17 -17.28
C ARG A 124 15.02 -27.47 -17.56
N PHE A 125 15.93 -27.10 -16.70
CA PHE A 125 17.36 -27.33 -16.90
C PHE A 125 17.89 -28.60 -16.21
N VAL A 126 17.08 -29.29 -15.44
CA VAL A 126 17.47 -30.51 -14.70
C VAL A 126 16.74 -31.76 -15.24
N GLU A 127 16.55 -31.86 -16.53
CA GLU A 127 16.29 -33.18 -17.13
C GLU A 127 17.64 -33.82 -17.47
N PRO A 128 18.05 -34.88 -16.74
CA PRO A 128 19.17 -35.67 -17.18
C PRO A 128 18.79 -36.37 -18.49
N LYS A 129 19.52 -36.07 -19.54
CA LYS A 129 19.48 -36.92 -20.73
C LYS A 129 19.82 -38.34 -20.29
N ALA A 130 18.84 -39.21 -20.33
CA ALA A 130 19.09 -40.63 -20.25
C ALA A 130 20.04 -40.99 -21.36
N CYS A 131 21.28 -41.32 -21.02
CA CYS A 131 22.19 -41.97 -21.93
C CYS A 131 21.64 -43.36 -22.19
N TYR A 132 21.11 -43.56 -23.37
CA TYR A 132 20.83 -44.89 -23.92
C TYR A 132 22.18 -45.45 -24.36
N ASN A 133 22.63 -46.47 -23.64
CA ASN A 133 23.70 -47.34 -24.07
C ASN A 133 23.08 -48.60 -24.64
N ASP A 134 23.30 -48.80 -25.93
CA ASP A 134 23.29 -50.10 -26.55
C ASP A 134 24.49 -50.94 -26.14
#